data_5d5e9dda5e31014c21a1c767e45e4f03
#
_entry.id   5d5e9dda5e31014c21a1c767e45e4f03
#
_cell.length_a   1.000
_cell.length_b   1.000
_cell.length_c   1.000
_cell.angle_alpha   90.00
_cell.angle_beta   90.00
_cell.angle_gamma   90.00
#
_symmetry.space_group_name_H-M   'P 1'
#
loop_
_entity.id
_entity.type
_entity.pdbx_description
1 polymer ?
#
loop_
_entity_poly.entity_id
_entity_poly.type
_entity_poly.pdbx_seq_one_letter_code
_entity_poly.pdbx_strand_id
1 'polypeptide(L)'
;MSLSLHLQFLEQRMASMSCLPSRFEYYSAIHLTKLHNVCFYAYKDIPISHKHYAGFPLTDKGIDLIDETFSHIGQVKYYSPRSKIHYGKLSTFLATPILVGRKHLQMTLVRTHHSKLHSEIHQIIQRGDLKDVTLCAREFIQNMRG
;
A
#
# COMPACT_ATOMS: atom_id res chain seq x y z
N MET A 1 -16.38 8.34 7.08
CA MET A 1 -15.68 9.61 6.77
C MET A 1 -15.84 9.91 5.30
N SER A 2 -16.01 11.17 4.92
CA SER A 2 -16.09 11.53 3.50
C SER A 2 -14.74 11.36 2.83
N LEU A 3 -14.72 11.06 1.53
CA LEU A 3 -13.49 10.94 0.76
C LEU A 3 -12.68 12.24 0.79
N SER A 4 -13.35 13.38 0.69
CA SER A 4 -12.69 14.69 0.69
C SER A 4 -11.94 14.94 2.00
N LEU A 5 -12.58 14.69 3.14
CA LEU A 5 -11.94 14.87 4.45
C LEU A 5 -10.80 13.88 4.65
N HIS A 6 -10.98 12.63 4.19
CA HIS A 6 -9.95 11.64 4.30
C HIS A 6 -8.72 11.98 3.45
N LEU A 7 -8.92 12.50 2.23
CA LEU A 7 -7.81 12.95 1.39
C LEU A 7 -7.05 14.09 2.05
N GLN A 8 -7.76 15.05 2.67
CA GLN A 8 -7.10 16.11 3.43
C GLN A 8 -6.26 15.57 4.58
N PHE A 9 -6.80 14.59 5.31
CA PHE A 9 -6.08 13.92 6.39
C PHE A 9 -4.78 13.27 5.87
N LEU A 10 -4.87 12.53 4.77
CA LEU A 10 -3.70 11.87 4.18
C LEU A 10 -2.65 12.88 3.71
N GLU A 11 -3.07 13.98 3.11
CA GLU A 11 -2.17 15.04 2.68
C GLU A 11 -1.45 15.69 3.85
N GLN A 12 -2.15 15.92 4.96
CA GLN A 12 -1.55 16.47 6.17
C GLN A 12 -0.53 15.49 6.78
N ARG A 13 -0.88 14.20 6.81
CA ARG A 13 0.05 13.17 7.30
C ARG A 13 1.29 13.09 6.42
N MET A 14 1.11 13.11 5.10
CA MET A 14 2.22 13.10 4.16
C MET A 14 3.15 14.28 4.39
N ALA A 15 2.59 15.48 4.56
CA ALA A 15 3.37 16.70 4.77
C ALA A 15 4.16 16.65 6.08
N SER A 16 3.68 15.94 7.10
CA SER A 16 4.33 15.82 8.40
C SER A 16 5.47 14.81 8.43
N MET A 17 5.59 13.95 7.42
CA MET A 17 6.62 12.92 7.39
C MET A 17 7.95 13.50 6.88
N SER A 18 9.05 13.16 7.55
CA SER A 18 10.38 13.64 7.21
C SER A 18 11.13 12.72 6.26
N CYS A 19 10.81 11.43 6.20
CA CYS A 19 11.52 10.49 5.34
C CYS A 19 10.71 10.11 4.12
N LEU A 20 11.40 9.92 2.99
CA LEU A 20 10.76 9.64 1.70
C LEU A 20 9.94 8.36 1.67
N PRO A 21 10.40 7.23 2.24
CA PRO A 21 9.56 6.02 2.24
C PRO A 21 8.21 6.21 2.95
N SER A 22 8.19 6.90 4.09
CA SER A 22 6.95 7.16 4.82
C SER A 22 6.03 8.10 4.05
N ARG A 23 6.59 9.12 3.42
CA ARG A 23 5.81 10.03 2.58
C ARG A 23 5.22 9.31 1.37
N PHE A 24 6.01 8.43 0.75
CA PHE A 24 5.54 7.65 -0.39
C PHE A 24 4.40 6.70 0.01
N GLU A 25 4.41 6.20 1.23
CA GLU A 25 3.32 5.37 1.76
C GLU A 25 2.01 6.16 1.81
N TYR A 26 2.01 7.39 2.34
CA TYR A 26 0.81 8.25 2.35
C TYR A 26 0.42 8.70 0.95
N TYR A 27 1.39 9.01 0.10
CA TYR A 27 1.12 9.33 -1.30
C TYR A 27 0.42 8.17 -2.01
N SER A 28 0.87 6.95 -1.73
CA SER A 28 0.25 5.73 -2.27
C SER A 28 -1.18 5.56 -1.77
N ALA A 29 -1.44 5.83 -0.49
CA ALA A 29 -2.78 5.79 0.07
C ALA A 29 -3.70 6.81 -0.62
N ILE A 30 -3.21 8.02 -0.89
CA ILE A 30 -3.95 9.03 -1.63
C ILE A 30 -4.30 8.53 -3.03
N HIS A 31 -3.32 7.94 -3.72
CA HIS A 31 -3.53 7.43 -5.08
C HIS A 31 -4.60 6.33 -5.11
N LEU A 32 -4.50 5.35 -4.23
CA LEU A 32 -5.47 4.25 -4.17
C LEU A 32 -6.86 4.74 -3.76
N THR A 33 -6.93 5.72 -2.86
CA THR A 33 -8.21 6.32 -2.48
C THR A 33 -8.91 6.95 -3.67
N LYS A 34 -8.16 7.71 -4.49
CA LYS A 34 -8.71 8.32 -5.70
C LYS A 34 -9.06 7.29 -6.76
N LEU A 35 -8.19 6.29 -6.94
CA LEU A 35 -8.38 5.26 -7.97
C LEU A 35 -9.61 4.40 -7.70
N HIS A 36 -9.82 4.00 -6.46
CA HIS A 36 -10.89 3.08 -6.08
C HIS A 36 -12.13 3.76 -5.49
N ASN A 37 -12.07 5.07 -5.27
CA ASN A 37 -13.16 5.85 -4.67
C ASN A 37 -13.58 5.29 -3.29
N VAL A 38 -12.61 4.82 -2.52
CA VAL A 38 -12.77 4.23 -1.18
C VAL A 38 -11.61 4.72 -0.33
N CYS A 39 -11.85 4.99 0.95
CA CYS A 39 -10.80 5.48 1.85
C CYS A 39 -9.75 4.39 2.11
N PHE A 40 -8.49 4.66 1.74
CA PHE A 40 -7.34 3.83 2.11
C PHE A 40 -6.57 4.53 3.22
N TYR A 41 -6.06 3.72 4.15
CA TYR A 41 -5.30 4.17 5.31
C TYR A 41 -3.92 3.55 5.31
N ALA A 42 -2.95 4.24 5.91
CA ALA A 42 -1.72 3.56 6.32
C ALA A 42 -2.10 2.54 7.40
N TYR A 43 -1.66 1.31 7.24
CA TYR A 43 -2.04 0.23 8.15
C TYR A 43 -1.66 0.54 9.60
N LYS A 44 -0.51 1.19 9.79
CA LYS A 44 -0.04 1.59 11.13
C LYS A 44 -0.96 2.59 11.83
N ASP A 45 -1.80 3.32 11.07
CA ASP A 45 -2.72 4.31 11.63
C ASP A 45 -4.07 3.70 12.04
N ILE A 46 -4.32 2.42 11.70
CA ILE A 46 -5.55 1.75 12.09
C ILE A 46 -5.46 1.35 13.58
N PRO A 47 -6.47 1.68 14.39
CA PRO A 47 -6.47 1.29 15.81
C PRO A 47 -6.37 -0.22 15.99
N ILE A 48 -5.64 -0.65 17.01
CA ILE A 48 -5.45 -2.07 17.33
C ILE A 48 -6.79 -2.78 17.54
N SER A 49 -7.76 -2.11 18.17
CA SER A 49 -9.10 -2.68 18.39
C SER A 49 -9.80 -3.03 17.08
N HIS A 50 -9.65 -2.20 16.05
CA HIS A 50 -10.25 -2.45 14.74
C HIS A 50 -9.57 -3.63 14.05
N LYS A 51 -8.24 -3.73 14.12
CA LYS A 51 -7.49 -4.85 13.57
C LYS A 51 -7.90 -6.15 14.24
N HIS A 52 -7.99 -6.15 15.56
CA HIS A 52 -8.38 -7.32 16.33
C HIS A 52 -9.79 -7.78 15.96
N TYR A 53 -10.74 -6.84 15.92
CA TYR A 53 -12.13 -7.16 15.56
C TYR A 53 -12.24 -7.76 14.17
N ALA A 54 -11.46 -7.26 13.22
CA ALA A 54 -11.49 -7.73 11.84
C ALA A 54 -10.69 -9.02 11.61
N GLY A 55 -9.97 -9.51 12.62
CA GLY A 55 -9.14 -10.71 12.51
C GLY A 55 -7.85 -10.49 11.74
N PHE A 56 -7.36 -9.25 11.69
CA PHE A 56 -6.12 -8.88 11.02
C PHE A 56 -4.95 -8.81 12.00
N PRO A 57 -3.69 -8.95 11.50
CA PRO A 57 -2.51 -8.84 12.35
C PRO A 57 -2.46 -7.50 13.07
N LEU A 58 -2.09 -7.52 14.37
CA LEU A 58 -1.97 -6.30 15.15
C LEU A 58 -0.71 -5.50 14.80
N THR A 59 0.32 -6.19 14.32
CA THR A 59 1.56 -5.57 13.85
C THR A 59 1.66 -5.71 12.34
N ASP A 60 2.55 -4.91 11.75
CA ASP A 60 2.82 -4.96 10.32
C ASP A 60 3.39 -6.34 9.94
N LYS A 61 2.68 -7.05 9.07
CA LYS A 61 3.10 -8.30 8.45
C LYS A 61 3.24 -8.11 6.95
N GLY A 62 3.85 -6.98 6.55
CA GLY A 62 3.97 -6.61 5.15
C GLY A 62 2.77 -5.84 4.62
N ILE A 63 1.76 -5.57 5.46
CA ILE A 63 0.62 -4.74 5.07
C ILE A 63 0.97 -3.28 5.36
N ASP A 64 1.08 -2.47 4.32
CA ASP A 64 1.35 -1.04 4.46
C ASP A 64 0.08 -0.20 4.34
N LEU A 65 -0.87 -0.64 3.53
CA LEU A 65 -2.12 0.06 3.27
C LEU A 65 -3.29 -0.88 3.41
N ILE A 66 -4.43 -0.33 3.81
CA ILE A 66 -5.69 -1.08 3.88
C ILE A 66 -6.87 -0.13 3.66
N ASP A 67 -7.92 -0.62 3.01
CA ASP A 67 -9.13 0.18 2.83
C ASP A 67 -10.03 0.10 4.07
N GLU A 68 -11.02 0.99 4.12
CA GLU A 68 -11.91 1.13 5.28
C GLU A 68 -12.76 -0.12 5.56
N THR A 69 -12.97 -0.98 4.55
CA THR A 69 -13.78 -2.21 4.71
C THR A 69 -12.94 -3.45 4.97
N PHE A 70 -11.63 -3.32 5.06
CA PHE A 70 -10.69 -4.45 5.26
C PHE A 70 -10.81 -5.51 4.15
N SER A 71 -11.10 -5.06 2.92
CA SER A 71 -11.24 -5.96 1.77
C SER A 71 -10.13 -5.80 0.73
N HIS A 72 -9.26 -4.80 0.90
CA HIS A 72 -8.19 -4.51 -0.05
C HIS A 72 -6.95 -4.06 0.73
N ILE A 73 -5.86 -4.78 0.56
CA ILE A 73 -4.58 -4.45 1.21
C ILE A 73 -3.54 -4.07 0.17
N GLY A 74 -2.58 -3.25 0.60
CA GLY A 74 -1.49 -2.80 -0.25
C GLY A 74 -0.15 -2.94 0.42
N GLN A 75 0.87 -3.24 -0.36
CA GLN A 75 2.26 -3.15 0.06
C GLN A 75 2.95 -2.09 -0.78
N VAL A 76 3.73 -1.24 -0.12
CA VAL A 76 4.39 -0.09 -0.74
C VAL A 76 5.90 -0.33 -0.76
N LYS A 77 6.51 -0.18 -1.93
CA LYS A 77 7.95 -0.35 -2.11
C LYS A 77 8.54 0.89 -2.78
N TYR A 78 9.27 1.68 -1.99
CA TYR A 78 10.02 2.82 -2.46
C TYR A 78 11.46 2.37 -2.70
N TYR A 79 11.75 1.95 -3.94
CA TYR A 79 13.06 1.40 -4.30
C TYR A 79 13.74 2.27 -5.35
N SER A 80 15.07 2.27 -5.31
CA SER A 80 15.86 2.90 -6.36
C SER A 80 15.73 2.13 -7.68
N PRO A 81 16.05 2.77 -8.83
CA PRO A 81 15.97 2.10 -10.14
C PRO A 81 16.87 0.85 -10.24
N ARG A 82 17.91 0.78 -9.41
CA ARG A 82 18.85 -0.35 -9.42
C ARG A 82 18.38 -1.54 -8.59
N SER A 83 17.37 -1.34 -7.75
CA SER A 83 16.86 -2.38 -6.89
C SER A 83 15.81 -3.22 -7.59
N LYS A 84 15.84 -4.52 -7.34
CA LYS A 84 14.87 -5.47 -7.88
C LYS A 84 14.06 -6.04 -6.72
N ILE A 85 12.73 -6.07 -6.90
CA ILE A 85 11.83 -6.60 -5.89
C ILE A 85 11.72 -8.11 -6.09
N HIS A 86 12.15 -8.88 -5.08
CA HIS A 86 12.13 -10.34 -5.08
C HIS A 86 10.93 -10.87 -4.32
N TYR A 87 10.51 -12.09 -4.65
CA TYR A 87 9.38 -12.76 -4.02
C TYR A 87 9.52 -12.78 -2.49
N GLY A 88 10.72 -13.05 -1.97
CA GLY A 88 10.95 -13.10 -0.52
C GLY A 88 10.59 -11.82 0.21
N LYS A 89 10.61 -10.66 -0.47
CA LYS A 89 10.22 -9.38 0.12
C LYS A 89 8.71 -9.19 0.18
N LEU A 90 7.96 -10.01 -0.55
CA LEU A 90 6.50 -9.93 -0.63
C LEU A 90 5.79 -11.13 -0.01
N SER A 91 6.53 -12.17 0.35
CA SER A 91 5.94 -13.46 0.75
C SER A 91 4.97 -13.34 1.92
N THR A 92 5.31 -12.58 2.96
CA THR A 92 4.44 -12.39 4.12
C THR A 92 3.15 -11.66 3.72
N PHE A 93 3.28 -10.64 2.88
CA PHE A 93 2.13 -9.90 2.36
C PHE A 93 1.22 -10.82 1.53
N LEU A 94 1.80 -11.60 0.64
CA LEU A 94 1.05 -12.50 -0.25
C LEU A 94 0.34 -13.62 0.51
N ALA A 95 0.82 -13.98 1.69
CA ALA A 95 0.19 -15.00 2.53
C ALA A 95 -0.99 -14.47 3.35
N THR A 96 -1.22 -13.16 3.37
CA THR A 96 -2.24 -12.53 4.22
C THR A 96 -3.64 -13.10 4.02
N PRO A 97 -4.14 -13.34 2.79
CA PRO A 97 -5.50 -13.90 2.62
C PRO A 97 -5.71 -15.22 3.36
N ILE A 98 -4.69 -16.07 3.38
CA ILE A 98 -4.74 -17.35 4.11
C ILE A 98 -4.70 -17.11 5.61
N LEU A 99 -3.81 -16.22 6.07
CA LEU A 99 -3.63 -15.93 7.49
C LEU A 99 -4.88 -15.32 8.13
N VAL A 100 -5.59 -14.45 7.40
CA VAL A 100 -6.81 -13.81 7.93
C VAL A 100 -8.09 -14.55 7.54
N GLY A 101 -7.99 -15.64 6.76
CA GLY A 101 -9.14 -16.42 6.35
C GLY A 101 -10.07 -15.72 5.37
N ARG A 102 -9.54 -14.81 4.55
CA ARG A 102 -10.32 -14.05 3.56
C ARG A 102 -9.80 -14.33 2.15
N LYS A 103 -10.41 -15.29 1.47
CA LYS A 103 -9.98 -15.76 0.15
C LYS A 103 -10.06 -14.69 -0.95
N HIS A 104 -11.00 -13.74 -0.81
CA HIS A 104 -11.24 -12.71 -1.83
C HIS A 104 -10.61 -11.37 -1.49
N LEU A 105 -9.67 -11.36 -0.57
CA LEU A 105 -8.93 -10.16 -0.22
C LEU A 105 -8.14 -9.68 -1.44
N GLN A 106 -8.39 -8.44 -1.88
CA GLN A 106 -7.66 -7.85 -2.99
C GLN A 106 -6.28 -7.40 -2.51
N MET A 107 -5.28 -7.56 -3.36
CA MET A 107 -3.90 -7.19 -3.03
C MET A 107 -3.31 -6.32 -4.14
N THR A 108 -2.64 -5.25 -3.74
CA THR A 108 -1.97 -4.32 -4.66
C THR A 108 -0.54 -4.08 -4.19
N LEU A 109 0.39 -4.15 -5.11
CA LEU A 109 1.77 -3.69 -4.90
C LEU A 109 1.88 -2.29 -5.50
N VAL A 110 2.26 -1.31 -4.67
CA VAL A 110 2.52 0.06 -5.13
C VAL A 110 4.02 0.27 -5.08
N ARG A 111 4.61 0.64 -6.19
CA ARG A 111 6.06 0.81 -6.30
C ARG A 111 6.44 2.00 -7.15
N THR A 112 7.67 2.48 -6.99
CA THR A 112 8.21 3.51 -7.87
C THR A 112 8.35 2.93 -9.28
N HIS A 113 8.04 3.74 -10.29
CA HIS A 113 7.98 3.27 -11.69
C HIS A 113 9.34 2.81 -12.24
N HIS A 114 10.45 3.21 -11.61
CA HIS A 114 11.78 2.76 -12.02
C HIS A 114 12.21 1.44 -11.40
N SER A 115 11.50 0.95 -10.39
CA SER A 115 11.84 -0.32 -9.75
C SER A 115 11.55 -1.48 -10.69
N LYS A 116 12.29 -2.59 -10.50
CA LYS A 116 12.14 -3.78 -11.32
C LYS A 116 11.54 -4.91 -10.49
N LEU A 117 10.80 -5.80 -11.15
CA LEU A 117 10.22 -6.96 -10.50
C LEU A 117 10.92 -8.24 -10.94
N HIS A 118 11.11 -9.16 -10.00
CA HIS A 118 11.57 -10.50 -10.33
C HIS A 118 10.49 -11.24 -11.13
N SER A 119 10.91 -12.18 -11.99
CA SER A 119 10.00 -12.92 -12.87
C SER A 119 8.87 -13.64 -12.13
N GLU A 120 9.14 -14.13 -10.92
CA GLU A 120 8.13 -14.81 -10.10
C GLU A 120 6.97 -13.87 -9.74
N ILE A 121 7.27 -12.60 -9.48
CA ILE A 121 6.25 -11.60 -9.16
C ILE A 121 5.43 -11.27 -10.40
N HIS A 122 6.07 -11.17 -11.58
CA HIS A 122 5.35 -10.98 -12.83
C HIS A 122 4.33 -12.08 -13.07
N GLN A 123 4.67 -13.33 -12.76
CA GLN A 123 3.75 -14.46 -12.91
C GLN A 123 2.52 -14.31 -12.03
N ILE A 124 2.71 -13.86 -10.78
CA ILE A 124 1.60 -13.63 -9.84
C ILE A 124 0.68 -12.53 -10.36
N ILE A 125 1.25 -11.45 -10.89
CA ILE A 125 0.49 -10.34 -11.49
C ILE A 125 -0.29 -10.81 -12.71
N GLN A 126 0.33 -11.60 -13.59
CA GLN A 126 -0.32 -12.12 -14.78
C GLN A 126 -1.51 -13.01 -14.46
N ARG A 127 -1.46 -13.77 -13.37
CA ARG A 127 -2.59 -14.60 -12.92
C ARG A 127 -3.73 -13.79 -12.31
N GLY A 128 -3.52 -12.49 -12.06
CA GLY A 128 -4.53 -11.63 -11.45
C GLY A 128 -4.59 -11.68 -9.93
N ASP A 129 -3.64 -12.37 -9.28
CA ASP A 129 -3.62 -12.48 -7.82
C ASP A 129 -3.02 -11.26 -7.13
N LEU A 130 -2.33 -10.42 -7.87
CA LEU A 130 -1.69 -9.21 -7.37
C LEU A 130 -1.80 -8.12 -8.43
N LYS A 131 -2.28 -6.95 -8.04
CA LYS A 131 -2.28 -5.77 -8.91
C LYS A 131 -0.98 -5.01 -8.71
N ASP A 132 -0.44 -4.48 -9.81
CA ASP A 132 0.80 -3.71 -9.81
C ASP A 132 0.49 -2.26 -10.19
N VAL A 133 0.77 -1.34 -9.28
CA VAL A 133 0.57 0.09 -9.50
C VAL A 133 1.94 0.77 -9.39
N THR A 134 2.34 1.47 -10.45
CA THR A 134 3.60 2.20 -10.47
C THR A 134 3.33 3.70 -10.38
N LEU A 135 4.06 4.37 -9.51
CA LEU A 135 3.93 5.80 -9.31
C LEU A 135 5.27 6.49 -9.61
N CYS A 136 5.18 7.67 -10.19
CA CYS A 136 6.36 8.44 -10.53
C CYS A 136 6.91 9.13 -9.28
N ALA A 137 8.13 8.79 -8.91
CA ALA A 137 8.78 9.40 -7.75
C ALA A 137 8.96 10.91 -7.93
N ARG A 138 9.15 11.37 -9.17
CA ARG A 138 9.29 12.79 -9.48
C ARG A 138 8.04 13.58 -9.14
N GLU A 139 6.87 13.07 -9.52
CA GLU A 139 5.58 13.71 -9.20
C GLU A 139 5.37 13.79 -7.69
N PHE A 140 5.69 12.72 -7.00
CA PHE A 140 5.60 12.67 -5.54
C PHE A 140 6.48 13.73 -4.89
N ILE A 141 7.74 13.87 -5.35
CA ILE A 141 8.67 14.87 -4.80
C ILE A 141 8.20 16.29 -5.11
N GLN A 142 7.69 16.54 -6.30
CA GLN A 142 7.16 17.85 -6.67
C GLN A 142 5.97 18.25 -5.79
N ASN A 143 5.05 17.32 -5.56
CA ASN A 143 3.88 17.56 -4.72
C ASN A 143 4.25 17.86 -3.27
N MET A 144 5.41 17.40 -2.82
CA MET A 144 5.91 17.70 -1.49
C MET A 144 6.42 19.14 -1.33
N ARG A 145 6.79 19.78 -2.43
CA ARG A 145 7.34 21.15 -2.41
C ARG A 145 6.25 22.21 -2.64
N GLY A 146 5.09 21.78 -3.04
CA GLY A 146 3.95 22.64 -3.28
C GLY A 146 3.27 23.10 -2.01
#